data_9bd6ca35f03949c68b050560835f1df1
#
_entry.id   9bd6ca35f03949c68b050560835f1df1
#
_cell.length_a   1.000
_cell.length_b   1.000
_cell.length_c   1.000
_cell.angle_alpha   90.00
_cell.angle_beta   90.00
_cell.angle_gamma   90.00
#
_symmetry.space_group_name_H-M   'P 1'
#
loop_
_entity.id
_entity.type
_entity.pdbx_description
1 polymer ?
#
loop_
_entity_poly.entity_id
_entity_poly.type
_entity_poly.pdbx_seq_one_letter_code
_entity_poly.pdbx_strand_id
1 'polypeptide(L)'
;NSENLLEFTRDRKTGLVTEERQGEYTVSRTYDSEGNCTRITSSLGADIRHTYDREGNLQTMQAGESWQASWVRDNTGLEVQRSFSGGVTVKTERDCFGREIRKSVRSGGIEKGAYRYQWGIANRLLSKENELTGTVIRYDYDRFDFLIRQETTQGSETDVIYRVSDFVGNLFETPDKKDRKYGAGGKLLEDPDCFYHYDDEGNLIFREFKHLQETGVRFDRKRMEKERGIHFLATGTGWLYEWASNGMLKKVIRPDGRPVEFRYDALGRRTAKQYFGKVTRWIWDGNVPIHEWRYKTTEIQPDEKGESFQKEPIENITTWVFEEGTFVPTAKIQEGKQYSIVSDYLGTPIQMYDEQGNKTWDCTLDIYGKVLAIDKGTEFDCPFRYQGQYVDKE
;
A
#
# COMPACT_ATOMS: atom_id res chain seq x y z
N ASN A 1 -29.35 -3.86 -4.78
CA ASN A 1 -28.22 -4.22 -5.63
C ASN A 1 -27.30 -5.14 -4.86
N SER A 2 -27.18 -6.41 -5.29
CA SER A 2 -26.35 -7.43 -4.65
C SER A 2 -24.84 -7.09 -4.65
N GLU A 3 -24.40 -6.26 -5.57
CA GLU A 3 -22.99 -5.85 -5.71
C GLU A 3 -22.40 -5.10 -4.51
N ASN A 4 -23.24 -4.45 -3.70
CA ASN A 4 -22.80 -3.69 -2.52
C ASN A 4 -23.17 -4.37 -1.20
N LEU A 5 -23.58 -5.65 -1.27
CA LEU A 5 -23.92 -6.40 -0.06
C LEU A 5 -22.64 -6.79 0.68
N LEU A 6 -22.55 -6.39 1.93
CA LEU A 6 -21.51 -6.80 2.85
C LEU A 6 -22.15 -7.46 4.06
N GLU A 7 -21.84 -8.74 4.28
CA GLU A 7 -22.38 -9.54 5.37
C GLU A 7 -21.24 -10.23 6.12
N PHE A 8 -21.41 -10.34 7.44
CA PHE A 8 -20.48 -11.05 8.31
C PHE A 8 -21.19 -12.16 9.07
N THR A 9 -20.71 -13.37 8.92
CA THR A 9 -21.09 -14.49 9.78
C THR A 9 -20.08 -14.59 10.92
N ARG A 10 -20.57 -14.76 12.14
CA ARG A 10 -19.72 -14.89 13.33
C ARG A 10 -20.02 -16.18 14.07
N ASP A 11 -18.97 -16.77 14.62
CA ASP A 11 -19.16 -17.85 15.59
C ASP A 11 -19.91 -17.33 16.82
N ARG A 12 -20.94 -18.07 17.25
CA ARG A 12 -21.83 -17.61 18.34
C ARG A 12 -21.18 -17.62 19.73
N LYS A 13 -20.11 -18.40 19.92
CA LYS A 13 -19.45 -18.53 21.22
C LYS A 13 -18.31 -17.54 21.36
N THR A 14 -17.50 -17.41 20.32
CA THR A 14 -16.28 -16.58 20.33
C THR A 14 -16.50 -15.18 19.79
N GLY A 15 -17.54 -14.96 18.97
CA GLY A 15 -17.79 -13.69 18.27
C GLY A 15 -16.86 -13.46 17.06
N LEU A 16 -15.93 -14.37 16.79
CA LEU A 16 -14.98 -14.27 15.68
C LEU A 16 -15.71 -14.36 14.33
N VAL A 17 -15.24 -13.60 13.35
CA VAL A 17 -15.77 -13.60 11.99
C VAL A 17 -15.34 -14.89 11.29
N THR A 18 -16.30 -15.74 10.95
CA THR A 18 -16.06 -17.01 10.23
C THR A 18 -16.26 -16.88 8.72
N GLU A 19 -17.07 -15.92 8.28
CA GLU A 19 -17.25 -15.62 6.86
C GLU A 19 -17.53 -14.13 6.67
N GLU A 20 -16.93 -13.58 5.63
CA GLU A 20 -17.20 -12.24 5.09
C GLU A 20 -17.69 -12.40 3.65
N ARG A 21 -18.90 -11.92 3.36
CA ARG A 21 -19.49 -11.93 2.02
C ARG A 21 -19.48 -10.53 1.43
N GLN A 22 -18.93 -10.41 0.24
CA GLN A 22 -18.79 -9.16 -0.53
C GLN A 22 -19.47 -9.35 -1.90
N GLY A 23 -20.77 -9.04 -1.96
CA GLY A 23 -21.61 -9.37 -3.12
C GLY A 23 -21.74 -10.88 -3.31
N GLU A 24 -21.23 -11.41 -4.44
CA GLU A 24 -21.19 -12.84 -4.73
C GLU A 24 -19.95 -13.57 -4.21
N TYR A 25 -18.95 -12.82 -3.72
CA TYR A 25 -17.68 -13.38 -3.26
C TYR A 25 -17.66 -13.58 -1.76
N THR A 26 -16.97 -14.62 -1.31
CA THR A 26 -16.82 -14.93 0.11
C THR A 26 -15.38 -15.16 0.50
N VAL A 27 -15.03 -14.73 1.72
CA VAL A 27 -13.80 -15.07 2.40
C VAL A 27 -14.16 -15.72 3.72
N SER A 28 -13.68 -16.94 3.96
CA SER A 28 -14.00 -17.72 5.16
C SER A 28 -12.76 -18.00 5.98
N ARG A 29 -12.92 -18.01 7.31
CA ARG A 29 -11.85 -18.25 8.27
C ARG A 29 -12.21 -19.36 9.23
N THR A 30 -11.21 -20.16 9.59
CA THR A 30 -11.30 -21.14 10.67
C THR A 30 -10.30 -20.82 11.76
N TYR A 31 -10.63 -21.16 12.98
CA TYR A 31 -9.85 -20.83 14.17
C TYR A 31 -9.59 -22.07 15.01
N ASP A 32 -8.49 -22.05 15.77
CA ASP A 32 -8.25 -23.05 16.82
C ASP A 32 -9.01 -22.70 18.12
N SER A 33 -8.79 -23.48 19.17
CA SER A 33 -9.41 -23.28 20.50
C SER A 33 -8.97 -22.01 21.19
N GLU A 34 -7.78 -21.53 20.89
CA GLU A 34 -7.18 -20.31 21.44
C GLU A 34 -7.63 -19.04 20.68
N GLY A 35 -8.30 -19.21 19.51
CA GLY A 35 -8.78 -18.10 18.67
C GLY A 35 -7.81 -17.67 17.59
N ASN A 36 -6.72 -18.41 17.35
CA ASN A 36 -5.81 -18.14 16.25
C ASN A 36 -6.41 -18.58 14.92
N CYS A 37 -6.28 -17.77 13.88
CA CYS A 37 -6.78 -18.09 12.54
C CYS A 37 -5.91 -19.16 11.88
N THR A 38 -6.43 -20.38 11.76
CA THR A 38 -5.69 -21.53 11.19
C THR A 38 -5.81 -21.64 9.68
N ARG A 39 -6.88 -21.09 9.09
CA ARG A 39 -7.07 -21.13 7.63
C ARG A 39 -7.95 -20.00 7.15
N ILE A 40 -7.58 -19.44 6.00
CA ILE A 40 -8.36 -18.47 5.23
C ILE A 40 -8.61 -19.07 3.85
N THR A 41 -9.86 -19.09 3.43
CA THR A 41 -10.25 -19.54 2.08
C THR A 41 -11.15 -18.51 1.42
N SER A 42 -11.18 -18.49 0.10
CA SER A 42 -12.07 -17.61 -0.65
C SER A 42 -12.79 -18.34 -1.78
N SER A 43 -13.94 -17.81 -2.21
CA SER A 43 -14.65 -18.28 -3.40
C SER A 43 -13.85 -18.10 -4.69
N LEU A 44 -12.77 -17.30 -4.66
CA LEU A 44 -11.85 -17.06 -5.77
C LEU A 44 -10.58 -17.91 -5.70
N GLY A 45 -10.55 -18.93 -4.83
CA GLY A 45 -9.52 -19.96 -4.80
C GLY A 45 -8.33 -19.68 -3.89
N ALA A 46 -8.37 -18.68 -3.01
CA ALA A 46 -7.36 -18.59 -1.96
C ALA A 46 -7.53 -19.75 -0.96
N ASP A 47 -6.40 -20.35 -0.56
CA ASP A 47 -6.29 -21.29 0.56
C ASP A 47 -4.98 -20.98 1.28
N ILE A 48 -5.10 -20.28 2.40
CA ILE A 48 -3.98 -19.86 3.23
C ILE A 48 -4.10 -20.58 4.56
N ARG A 49 -3.04 -21.25 5.01
CA ARG A 49 -3.02 -22.05 6.23
C ARG A 49 -1.92 -21.57 7.16
N HIS A 50 -2.24 -21.51 8.44
CA HIS A 50 -1.33 -21.06 9.48
C HIS A 50 -1.14 -22.18 10.52
N THR A 51 0.08 -22.27 11.07
CA THR A 51 0.34 -23.03 12.28
C THR A 51 1.00 -22.12 13.30
N TYR A 52 0.75 -22.40 14.57
CA TYR A 52 1.23 -21.59 15.67
C TYR A 52 2.05 -22.46 16.63
N ASP A 53 2.97 -21.85 17.35
CA ASP A 53 3.66 -22.48 18.47
C ASP A 53 2.75 -22.51 19.72
N ARG A 54 3.29 -23.02 20.84
CA ARG A 54 2.52 -23.13 22.08
C ARG A 54 2.23 -21.78 22.74
N GLU A 55 2.99 -20.76 22.40
CA GLU A 55 2.84 -19.39 22.87
C GLU A 55 1.88 -18.57 21.99
N GLY A 56 1.33 -19.18 20.90
CA GLY A 56 0.42 -18.52 19.99
C GLY A 56 1.13 -17.68 18.89
N ASN A 57 2.43 -17.81 18.72
CA ASN A 57 3.14 -17.13 17.65
C ASN A 57 3.05 -17.90 16.34
N LEU A 58 2.87 -17.19 15.22
CA LEU A 58 2.87 -17.79 13.90
C LEU A 58 4.19 -18.54 13.63
N GLN A 59 4.09 -19.83 13.36
CA GLN A 59 5.23 -20.71 13.09
C GLN A 59 5.40 -20.99 11.60
N THR A 60 4.31 -21.31 10.90
CA THR A 60 4.33 -21.50 9.45
C THR A 60 3.09 -20.88 8.81
N MET A 61 3.27 -20.46 7.56
CA MET A 61 2.20 -20.02 6.67
C MET A 61 2.36 -20.73 5.34
N GLN A 62 1.26 -21.24 4.79
CA GLN A 62 1.22 -21.86 3.47
C GLN A 62 0.15 -21.19 2.64
N ALA A 63 0.38 -21.00 1.35
CA ALA A 63 -0.60 -20.44 0.44
C ALA A 63 -0.51 -21.12 -0.94
N GLY A 64 -1.67 -21.43 -1.51
CA GLY A 64 -1.74 -22.21 -2.74
C GLY A 64 -1.14 -23.61 -2.58
N GLU A 65 -0.53 -24.13 -3.64
CA GLU A 65 -0.03 -25.50 -3.67
C GLU A 65 1.37 -25.67 -3.08
N SER A 66 2.25 -24.68 -3.21
CA SER A 66 3.67 -24.86 -2.92
C SER A 66 4.35 -23.69 -2.19
N TRP A 67 3.71 -22.52 -2.07
CA TRP A 67 4.31 -21.44 -1.32
C TRP A 67 4.22 -21.68 0.19
N GLN A 68 5.34 -21.47 0.86
CA GLN A 68 5.43 -21.58 2.32
C GLN A 68 6.40 -20.56 2.87
N ALA A 69 6.09 -20.04 4.05
CA ALA A 69 7.00 -19.30 4.92
C ALA A 69 7.04 -19.93 6.30
N SER A 70 8.19 -19.85 6.96
CA SER A 70 8.38 -20.32 8.34
C SER A 70 9.21 -19.32 9.15
N TRP A 71 8.89 -19.21 10.42
CA TRP A 71 9.50 -18.28 11.35
C TRP A 71 10.27 -19.00 12.44
N VAL A 72 11.47 -18.53 12.73
CA VAL A 72 12.25 -18.91 13.92
C VAL A 72 12.35 -17.70 14.83
N ARG A 73 12.04 -17.92 16.10
CA ARG A 73 12.10 -16.88 17.14
C ARG A 73 13.15 -17.20 18.18
N ASP A 74 13.63 -16.19 18.84
CA ASP A 74 14.50 -16.35 20.01
C ASP A 74 13.67 -16.65 21.30
N ASN A 75 14.36 -16.78 22.40
CA ASN A 75 13.73 -17.07 23.70
C ASN A 75 12.84 -15.93 24.23
N THR A 76 12.86 -14.76 23.59
CA THR A 76 12.01 -13.60 23.93
C THR A 76 10.80 -13.48 23.01
N GLY A 77 10.65 -14.42 22.04
CA GLY A 77 9.57 -14.45 21.06
C GLY A 77 9.81 -13.56 19.85
N LEU A 78 10.97 -12.91 19.72
CA LEU A 78 11.30 -12.06 18.59
C LEU A 78 11.79 -12.89 17.39
N GLU A 79 11.32 -12.53 16.19
CA GLU A 79 11.76 -13.16 14.94
C GLU A 79 13.27 -12.93 14.72
N VAL A 80 14.02 -14.02 14.54
CA VAL A 80 15.46 -13.99 14.18
C VAL A 80 15.72 -14.57 12.82
N GLN A 81 14.80 -15.38 12.28
CA GLN A 81 14.89 -15.91 10.92
C GLN A 81 13.52 -16.17 10.35
N ARG A 82 13.38 -15.86 9.05
CA ARG A 82 12.24 -16.25 8.21
C ARG A 82 12.77 -16.97 6.98
N SER A 83 12.17 -18.10 6.65
CA SER A 83 12.50 -18.87 5.46
C SER A 83 11.30 -18.98 4.55
N PHE A 84 11.52 -18.83 3.25
CA PHE A 84 10.48 -18.91 2.22
C PHE A 84 10.75 -20.05 1.25
N SER A 85 9.71 -20.48 0.54
CA SER A 85 9.86 -21.32 -0.67
C SER A 85 10.88 -20.70 -1.64
N GLY A 86 11.54 -21.54 -2.44
CA GLY A 86 12.60 -21.09 -3.33
C GLY A 86 13.96 -20.87 -2.64
N GLY A 87 14.08 -21.25 -1.35
CA GLY A 87 15.35 -21.19 -0.62
C GLY A 87 15.77 -19.78 -0.21
N VAL A 88 14.82 -18.85 -0.15
CA VAL A 88 15.06 -17.48 0.35
C VAL A 88 15.01 -17.50 1.87
N THR A 89 16.01 -16.92 2.52
CA THR A 89 16.11 -16.83 3.97
C THR A 89 16.44 -15.40 4.39
N VAL A 90 15.65 -14.87 5.29
CA VAL A 90 15.87 -13.57 5.94
C VAL A 90 16.37 -13.82 7.37
N LYS A 91 17.49 -13.21 7.73
CA LYS A 91 18.00 -13.22 9.13
C LYS A 91 17.98 -11.81 9.69
N THR A 92 17.52 -11.69 10.92
CA THR A 92 17.42 -10.43 11.65
C THR A 92 18.25 -10.51 12.91
N GLU A 93 19.22 -9.61 13.04
CA GLU A 93 20.01 -9.41 14.26
C GLU A 93 19.40 -8.24 15.03
N ARG A 94 19.35 -8.38 16.37
CA ARG A 94 18.73 -7.39 17.25
C ARG A 94 19.66 -6.94 18.36
N ASP A 95 19.44 -5.73 18.85
CA ASP A 95 20.11 -5.25 20.06
C ASP A 95 19.37 -5.72 21.33
N CYS A 96 19.90 -5.34 22.48
CA CYS A 96 19.33 -5.72 23.78
C CYS A 96 17.93 -5.13 24.07
N PHE A 97 17.46 -4.18 23.25
CA PHE A 97 16.11 -3.60 23.30
C PHE A 97 15.16 -4.25 22.30
N GLY A 98 15.61 -5.29 21.55
CA GLY A 98 14.82 -5.98 20.54
C GLY A 98 14.75 -5.27 19.20
N ARG A 99 15.47 -4.15 18.99
CA ARG A 99 15.46 -3.39 17.73
C ARG A 99 16.35 -4.07 16.70
N GLU A 100 15.91 -4.09 15.44
CA GLU A 100 16.70 -4.65 14.33
C GLU A 100 17.95 -3.79 14.11
N ILE A 101 19.14 -4.41 14.20
CA ILE A 101 20.43 -3.76 13.92
C ILE A 101 21.02 -4.22 12.58
N ARG A 102 20.64 -5.42 12.13
CA ARG A 102 20.99 -5.92 10.80
C ARG A 102 19.91 -6.88 10.29
N LYS A 103 19.58 -6.74 9.01
CA LYS A 103 18.72 -7.67 8.27
C LYS A 103 19.46 -8.13 7.03
N SER A 104 19.59 -9.45 6.83
CA SER A 104 20.21 -10.02 5.65
C SER A 104 19.24 -10.96 4.94
N VAL A 105 19.26 -10.91 3.62
CA VAL A 105 18.44 -11.75 2.73
C VAL A 105 19.36 -12.60 1.89
N ARG A 106 19.21 -13.93 1.97
CA ARG A 106 20.00 -14.90 1.21
C ARG A 106 19.11 -15.74 0.32
N SER A 107 19.60 -16.05 -0.88
CA SER A 107 19.01 -17.00 -1.81
C SER A 107 20.10 -17.75 -2.53
N GLY A 108 19.98 -19.09 -2.65
CA GLY A 108 21.00 -19.94 -3.23
C GLY A 108 22.37 -19.84 -2.55
N GLY A 109 22.41 -19.55 -1.24
CA GLY A 109 23.64 -19.34 -0.47
C GLY A 109 24.30 -17.97 -0.65
N ILE A 110 23.80 -17.13 -1.57
CA ILE A 110 24.33 -15.79 -1.87
C ILE A 110 23.50 -14.72 -1.16
N GLU A 111 24.15 -13.73 -0.58
CA GLU A 111 23.48 -12.57 0.01
C GLU A 111 22.93 -11.66 -1.11
N LYS A 112 21.61 -11.43 -1.10
CA LYS A 112 20.87 -10.66 -2.12
C LYS A 112 20.36 -9.32 -1.58
N GLY A 113 20.41 -9.14 -0.27
CA GLY A 113 20.07 -7.92 0.45
C GLY A 113 20.75 -7.93 1.82
N ALA A 114 21.29 -6.79 2.24
CA ALA A 114 21.89 -6.63 3.55
C ALA A 114 21.70 -5.18 4.00
N TYR A 115 21.07 -5.02 5.12
CA TYR A 115 20.69 -3.70 5.67
C TYR A 115 21.17 -3.61 7.10
N ARG A 116 21.85 -2.50 7.43
CA ARG A 116 22.28 -2.16 8.79
C ARG A 116 21.50 -0.96 9.29
N TYR A 117 21.07 -1.01 10.54
CA TYR A 117 20.28 0.05 11.17
C TYR A 117 21.02 0.59 12.39
N GLN A 118 21.01 1.90 12.56
CA GLN A 118 21.53 2.56 13.76
C GLN A 118 20.39 3.30 14.46
N TRP A 119 20.27 3.03 15.75
CA TRP A 119 19.21 3.58 16.60
C TRP A 119 19.77 4.56 17.62
N GLY A 120 19.04 5.62 17.82
CA GLY A 120 19.26 6.59 18.87
C GLY A 120 18.39 6.33 20.10
N ILE A 121 18.35 7.33 20.98
CA ILE A 121 17.47 7.37 22.14
C ILE A 121 16.00 7.38 21.67
N ALA A 122 15.09 6.87 22.49
CA ALA A 122 13.65 6.84 22.23
C ALA A 122 13.26 6.09 20.94
N ASN A 123 14.03 5.04 20.58
CA ASN A 123 13.78 4.20 19.39
C ASN A 123 13.77 4.96 18.05
N ARG A 124 14.49 6.08 17.96
CA ARG A 124 14.67 6.81 16.69
C ARG A 124 15.64 6.07 15.80
N LEU A 125 15.25 5.77 14.57
CA LEU A 125 16.16 5.27 13.56
C LEU A 125 17.04 6.44 13.07
N LEU A 126 18.33 6.40 13.32
CA LEU A 126 19.26 7.44 12.88
C LEU A 126 19.82 7.19 11.50
N SER A 127 20.03 5.93 11.13
CA SER A 127 20.44 5.59 9.77
C SER A 127 20.06 4.17 9.36
N LYS A 128 19.92 4.01 8.05
CA LYS A 128 19.77 2.73 7.34
C LYS A 128 20.84 2.68 6.26
N GLU A 129 21.65 1.63 6.24
CA GLU A 129 22.67 1.39 5.23
C GLU A 129 22.32 0.12 4.44
N ASN A 130 22.36 0.18 3.12
CA ASN A 130 22.39 -1.00 2.27
C ASN A 130 23.84 -1.41 2.09
N GLU A 131 24.27 -2.47 2.77
CA GLU A 131 25.66 -2.95 2.78
C GLU A 131 26.14 -3.44 1.39
N LEU A 132 25.21 -3.79 0.47
CA LEU A 132 25.57 -4.26 -0.88
C LEU A 132 25.83 -3.11 -1.86
N THR A 133 25.09 -2.02 -1.73
CA THR A 133 25.21 -0.86 -2.64
C THR A 133 26.04 0.27 -2.03
N GLY A 134 26.25 0.26 -0.72
CA GLY A 134 26.88 1.34 0.03
C GLY A 134 25.97 2.57 0.18
N THR A 135 24.68 2.47 -0.15
CA THR A 135 23.74 3.56 0.02
C THR A 135 23.42 3.73 1.50
N VAL A 136 23.59 4.95 2.00
CA VAL A 136 23.31 5.32 3.40
C VAL A 136 22.20 6.36 3.43
N ILE A 137 21.16 6.07 4.20
CA ILE A 137 20.07 7.00 4.50
C ILE A 137 20.17 7.43 5.96
N ARG A 138 20.24 8.73 6.22
CA ARG A 138 20.26 9.32 7.56
C ARG A 138 18.98 10.06 7.83
N TYR A 139 18.56 10.07 9.08
CA TYR A 139 17.32 10.67 9.54
C TYR A 139 17.59 11.63 10.70
N ASP A 140 17.05 12.84 10.59
CA ASP A 140 17.11 13.85 11.65
C ASP A 140 15.70 14.06 12.23
N TYR A 141 15.66 14.30 13.53
CA TYR A 141 14.44 14.51 14.30
C TYR A 141 14.48 15.85 15.03
N ASP A 142 13.33 16.47 15.20
CA ASP A 142 13.21 17.66 16.02
C ASP A 142 13.15 17.30 17.54
N ARG A 143 13.02 18.34 18.35
CA ARG A 143 12.94 18.19 19.84
C ARG A 143 11.66 17.46 20.31
N PHE A 144 10.67 17.30 19.45
CA PHE A 144 9.40 16.63 19.72
C PHE A 144 9.34 15.21 19.11
N ASP A 145 10.46 14.71 18.62
CA ASP A 145 10.59 13.38 17.98
C ASP A 145 9.93 13.26 16.61
N PHE A 146 9.59 14.37 15.96
CA PHE A 146 9.14 14.34 14.58
C PHE A 146 10.32 14.22 13.63
N LEU A 147 10.21 13.26 12.67
CA LEU A 147 11.16 13.14 11.57
C LEU A 147 11.08 14.40 10.69
N ILE A 148 12.19 15.12 10.57
CA ILE A 148 12.25 16.40 9.87
C ILE A 148 13.11 16.40 8.60
N ARG A 149 14.00 15.41 8.46
CA ARG A 149 14.95 15.37 7.34
C ARG A 149 15.40 13.95 7.05
N GLN A 150 15.51 13.63 5.78
CA GLN A 150 16.20 12.45 5.26
C GLN A 150 17.35 12.91 4.39
N GLU A 151 18.53 12.33 4.58
CA GLU A 151 19.69 12.48 3.72
C GLU A 151 20.05 11.14 3.13
N THR A 152 20.09 11.02 1.82
CA THR A 152 20.48 9.81 1.10
C THR A 152 21.82 10.04 0.43
N THR A 153 22.81 9.22 0.76
CA THR A 153 24.16 9.29 0.16
C THR A 153 24.44 8.00 -0.58
N GLN A 154 24.87 8.09 -1.83
CA GLN A 154 25.33 6.98 -2.66
C GLN A 154 26.61 7.40 -3.41
N GLY A 155 27.73 6.78 -3.07
CA GLY A 155 29.03 7.22 -3.58
C GLY A 155 29.34 8.64 -3.19
N SER A 156 29.49 9.54 -4.16
CA SER A 156 29.72 10.99 -3.96
C SER A 156 28.45 11.85 -4.03
N GLU A 157 27.32 11.24 -4.37
CA GLU A 157 26.04 11.95 -4.52
C GLU A 157 25.29 11.97 -3.19
N THR A 158 24.71 13.11 -2.86
CA THR A 158 23.89 13.28 -1.66
C THR A 158 22.62 14.04 -2.03
N ASP A 159 21.49 13.45 -1.70
CA ASP A 159 20.17 14.06 -1.82
C ASP A 159 19.55 14.28 -0.45
N VAL A 160 18.78 15.38 -0.30
CA VAL A 160 18.18 15.76 0.98
C VAL A 160 16.70 16.07 0.79
N ILE A 161 15.87 15.42 1.61
CA ILE A 161 14.43 15.63 1.65
C ILE A 161 14.05 16.14 3.05
N TYR A 162 13.29 17.23 3.10
CA TYR A 162 12.79 17.80 4.35
C TYR A 162 11.32 17.48 4.57
N ARG A 163 10.94 17.37 5.84
CA ARG A 163 9.57 17.16 6.32
C ARG A 163 9.37 17.97 7.61
N VAL A 164 9.44 19.29 7.48
CA VAL A 164 9.40 20.18 8.64
C VAL A 164 7.96 20.58 8.95
N SER A 165 7.56 20.54 10.21
CA SER A 165 6.24 21.00 10.63
C SER A 165 6.28 22.38 11.30
N ASP A 166 5.20 23.16 11.19
CA ASP A 166 4.95 24.32 12.05
C ASP A 166 4.31 23.88 13.40
N PHE A 167 3.94 24.86 14.23
CA PHE A 167 3.36 24.61 15.56
C PHE A 167 1.96 23.96 15.54
N VAL A 168 1.24 24.03 14.42
CA VAL A 168 -0.09 23.44 14.26
C VAL A 168 -0.08 22.17 13.42
N GLY A 169 1.12 21.69 13.01
CA GLY A 169 1.31 20.44 12.31
C GLY A 169 1.29 20.53 10.79
N ASN A 170 1.23 21.72 10.20
CA ASN A 170 1.36 21.87 8.74
C ASN A 170 2.76 21.47 8.28
N LEU A 171 2.87 20.75 7.16
CA LEU A 171 4.12 20.16 6.66
C LEU A 171 4.73 20.98 5.52
N PHE A 172 6.03 21.19 5.60
CA PHE A 172 6.85 21.90 4.61
C PHE A 172 7.99 21.01 4.13
N GLU A 173 8.38 21.17 2.87
CA GLU A 173 9.51 20.46 2.25
C GLU A 173 10.79 21.33 2.24
N THR A 174 10.74 22.55 2.83
CA THR A 174 11.90 23.42 3.01
C THR A 174 12.09 23.78 4.48
N PRO A 175 13.35 23.96 4.95
CA PRO A 175 13.64 24.32 6.35
C PRO A 175 13.07 25.67 6.77
N ASP A 176 12.96 26.63 5.82
CA ASP A 176 12.45 27.97 6.06
C ASP A 176 10.92 28.08 6.04
N LYS A 177 10.22 26.95 5.73
CA LYS A 177 8.75 26.82 5.73
C LYS A 177 8.05 27.81 4.82
N LYS A 178 8.63 28.11 3.64
CA LYS A 178 8.06 29.08 2.69
C LYS A 178 7.55 28.47 1.40
N ASP A 179 7.80 27.19 1.19
CA ASP A 179 7.40 26.44 0.00
C ASP A 179 5.89 26.23 -0.10
N ARG A 180 5.15 26.40 0.99
CA ARG A 180 3.71 26.13 1.05
C ARG A 180 2.94 27.22 1.79
N LYS A 181 1.67 27.39 1.42
CA LYS A 181 0.72 28.24 2.13
C LYS A 181 -0.45 27.42 2.62
N TYR A 182 -0.77 27.60 3.88
CA TYR A 182 -1.89 26.93 4.53
C TYR A 182 -2.97 27.93 4.94
N GLY A 183 -4.23 27.50 4.83
CA GLY A 183 -5.40 28.25 5.28
C GLY A 183 -5.94 27.71 6.60
N ALA A 184 -7.13 28.17 6.95
CA ALA A 184 -7.83 27.74 8.14
C ALA A 184 -8.04 26.21 8.13
N GLY A 185 -7.84 25.55 9.29
CA GLY A 185 -7.99 24.11 9.44
C GLY A 185 -6.87 23.28 8.80
N GLY A 186 -5.69 23.90 8.51
CA GLY A 186 -4.56 23.20 7.93
C GLY A 186 -4.72 22.86 6.44
N LYS A 187 -5.68 23.48 5.74
CA LYS A 187 -5.87 23.27 4.29
C LYS A 187 -4.67 23.82 3.52
N LEU A 188 -4.03 22.96 2.73
CA LEU A 188 -2.96 23.41 1.82
C LEU A 188 -3.58 24.23 0.69
N LEU A 189 -3.25 25.50 0.60
CA LEU A 189 -3.77 26.41 -0.43
C LEU A 189 -2.85 26.53 -1.64
N GLU A 190 -1.55 26.40 -1.41
CA GLU A 190 -0.52 26.61 -2.43
C GLU A 190 0.74 25.82 -2.08
N ASP A 191 1.36 25.20 -3.09
CA ASP A 191 2.72 24.68 -3.05
C ASP A 191 3.51 25.24 -4.24
N PRO A 192 4.79 24.86 -4.49
CA PRO A 192 5.58 25.36 -5.61
C PRO A 192 4.90 25.19 -6.98
N ASP A 193 4.13 24.10 -7.17
CA ASP A 193 3.60 23.69 -8.46
C ASP A 193 2.10 23.94 -8.63
N CYS A 194 1.34 24.03 -7.53
CA CYS A 194 -0.12 24.01 -7.58
C CYS A 194 -0.80 25.01 -6.65
N PHE A 195 -2.04 25.36 -7.02
CA PHE A 195 -3.06 25.90 -6.12
C PHE A 195 -4.11 24.85 -5.80
N TYR A 196 -4.70 24.92 -4.61
CA TYR A 196 -5.65 23.93 -4.08
C TYR A 196 -6.98 24.61 -3.75
N HIS A 197 -8.05 24.13 -4.35
CA HIS A 197 -9.41 24.66 -4.18
C HIS A 197 -10.27 23.64 -3.45
N TYR A 198 -11.05 24.11 -2.49
CA TYR A 198 -11.88 23.28 -1.60
C TYR A 198 -13.33 23.70 -1.67
N ASP A 199 -14.24 22.74 -1.42
CA ASP A 199 -15.66 23.04 -1.18
C ASP A 199 -15.88 23.54 0.27
N ASP A 200 -17.13 23.88 0.57
CA ASP A 200 -17.53 24.36 1.90
C ASP A 200 -17.37 23.28 2.99
N GLU A 201 -17.42 22.00 2.62
CA GLU A 201 -17.20 20.86 3.52
C GLU A 201 -15.72 20.61 3.79
N GLY A 202 -14.82 21.21 3.00
CA GLY A 202 -13.38 21.08 3.14
C GLY A 202 -12.79 19.97 2.30
N ASN A 203 -13.51 19.40 1.38
CA ASN A 203 -12.98 18.44 0.42
C ASN A 203 -12.20 19.17 -0.68
N LEU A 204 -11.03 18.64 -1.04
CA LEU A 204 -10.27 19.13 -2.19
C LEU A 204 -11.07 18.83 -3.47
N ILE A 205 -11.49 19.88 -4.19
CA ILE A 205 -12.27 19.73 -5.45
C ILE A 205 -11.44 19.98 -6.69
N PHE A 206 -10.36 20.81 -6.59
CA PHE A 206 -9.48 21.07 -7.73
C PHE A 206 -8.06 21.37 -7.27
N ARG A 207 -7.10 20.67 -7.86
CA ARG A 207 -5.67 20.96 -7.75
C ARG A 207 -5.21 21.58 -9.06
N GLU A 208 -5.04 22.89 -9.10
CA GLU A 208 -4.71 23.67 -10.28
C GLU A 208 -3.20 23.79 -10.45
N PHE A 209 -2.66 23.49 -11.61
CA PHE A 209 -1.26 23.74 -11.92
C PHE A 209 -0.97 25.24 -12.07
N LYS A 210 0.11 25.71 -11.50
CA LYS A 210 0.63 27.08 -11.70
C LYS A 210 1.14 27.27 -13.11
N HIS A 211 1.68 26.22 -13.70
CA HIS A 211 2.19 26.18 -15.06
C HIS A 211 1.48 25.14 -15.89
N LEU A 212 1.27 25.43 -17.17
CA LEU A 212 0.62 24.51 -18.09
C LEU A 212 1.48 23.25 -18.26
N GLN A 213 0.90 22.08 -18.00
CA GLN A 213 1.52 20.79 -18.31
C GLN A 213 1.33 20.47 -19.81
N GLU A 214 2.33 19.86 -20.45
CA GLU A 214 2.28 19.52 -21.88
C GLU A 214 1.08 18.68 -22.28
N THR A 215 0.65 17.76 -21.42
CA THR A 215 -0.49 16.88 -21.64
C THR A 215 -1.81 17.40 -21.08
N GLY A 216 -1.83 18.64 -20.57
CA GLY A 216 -2.98 19.20 -19.88
C GLY A 216 -4.09 19.60 -20.84
N VAL A 217 -5.32 19.09 -20.58
CA VAL A 217 -6.55 19.58 -21.18
C VAL A 217 -7.14 20.64 -20.28
N ARG A 218 -7.43 21.84 -20.84
CA ARG A 218 -8.04 22.92 -20.07
C ARG A 218 -9.50 22.60 -19.79
N PHE A 219 -9.90 22.69 -18.54
CA PHE A 219 -11.29 22.58 -18.12
C PHE A 219 -12.11 23.80 -18.59
N ASP A 220 -13.43 23.62 -18.71
CA ASP A 220 -14.36 24.72 -18.97
C ASP A 220 -14.43 25.62 -17.74
N ARG A 221 -13.71 26.74 -17.79
CA ARG A 221 -13.61 27.72 -16.70
C ARG A 221 -14.98 28.27 -16.27
N LYS A 222 -15.81 28.66 -17.23
CA LYS A 222 -17.15 29.24 -16.94
C LYS A 222 -18.06 28.23 -16.23
N ARG A 223 -17.97 26.97 -16.63
CA ARG A 223 -18.72 25.90 -16.00
C ARG A 223 -18.23 25.65 -14.57
N MET A 224 -16.94 25.58 -14.36
CA MET A 224 -16.35 25.34 -13.03
C MET A 224 -16.61 26.52 -12.09
N GLU A 225 -16.53 27.75 -12.56
CA GLU A 225 -16.89 28.94 -11.77
C GLU A 225 -18.36 28.90 -11.34
N LYS A 226 -19.26 28.54 -12.27
CA LYS A 226 -20.70 28.50 -12.00
C LYS A 226 -21.14 27.32 -11.13
N GLU A 227 -20.64 26.11 -11.44
CA GLU A 227 -21.13 24.87 -10.82
C GLU A 227 -20.32 24.46 -9.57
N ARG A 228 -19.06 24.88 -9.49
CA ARG A 228 -18.12 24.44 -8.46
C ARG A 228 -17.58 25.60 -7.60
N GLY A 229 -17.85 26.83 -7.95
CA GLY A 229 -17.36 28.01 -7.24
C GLY A 229 -15.82 28.19 -7.30
N ILE A 230 -15.18 27.61 -8.34
CA ILE A 230 -13.70 27.66 -8.48
C ILE A 230 -13.31 28.94 -9.20
N HIS A 231 -12.45 29.75 -8.55
CA HIS A 231 -11.79 30.90 -9.16
C HIS A 231 -10.38 30.50 -9.59
N PHE A 232 -10.14 30.46 -10.90
CA PHE A 232 -8.85 30.07 -11.44
C PHE A 232 -7.79 31.10 -11.16
N LEU A 233 -6.67 30.65 -10.57
CA LEU A 233 -5.54 31.49 -10.17
C LEU A 233 -4.38 31.42 -11.17
N ALA A 234 -4.31 30.37 -11.99
CA ALA A 234 -3.26 30.18 -12.97
C ALA A 234 -3.79 29.65 -14.33
N THR A 235 -3.45 28.44 -14.70
CA THR A 235 -3.68 27.90 -16.06
C THR A 235 -5.09 27.35 -16.30
N GLY A 236 -5.81 27.02 -15.24
CA GLY A 236 -7.09 26.32 -15.31
C GLY A 236 -6.97 24.87 -15.75
N THR A 237 -5.81 24.25 -15.55
CA THR A 237 -5.50 22.86 -15.83
C THR A 237 -5.03 22.21 -14.52
N GLY A 238 -5.44 20.97 -14.29
CA GLY A 238 -5.08 20.26 -13.06
C GLY A 238 -5.91 19.01 -12.86
N TRP A 239 -6.05 18.61 -11.62
CA TRP A 239 -6.81 17.45 -11.17
C TRP A 239 -8.12 17.89 -10.54
N LEU A 240 -9.26 17.42 -11.06
CA LEU A 240 -10.57 17.68 -10.49
C LEU A 240 -11.05 16.47 -9.70
N TYR A 241 -11.58 16.70 -8.50
CA TYR A 241 -12.05 15.66 -7.59
C TYR A 241 -13.55 15.78 -7.37
N GLU A 242 -14.24 14.65 -7.39
CA GLU A 242 -15.66 14.55 -7.09
C GLU A 242 -15.86 13.59 -5.92
N TRP A 243 -16.60 14.05 -4.92
CA TRP A 243 -16.85 13.31 -3.68
C TRP A 243 -18.30 12.82 -3.64
N ALA A 244 -18.50 11.67 -3.02
CA ALA A 244 -19.84 11.19 -2.70
C ALA A 244 -20.33 11.85 -1.41
N SER A 245 -21.65 11.83 -1.18
CA SER A 245 -22.26 12.40 0.03
C SER A 245 -21.80 11.79 1.36
N ASN A 246 -21.20 10.62 1.31
CA ASN A 246 -20.58 9.95 2.47
C ASN A 246 -19.10 10.29 2.67
N GLY A 247 -18.56 11.28 1.95
CA GLY A 247 -17.17 11.72 2.05
C GLY A 247 -16.15 10.83 1.33
N MET A 248 -16.58 9.82 0.57
CA MET A 248 -15.70 8.98 -0.22
C MET A 248 -15.37 9.62 -1.56
N LEU A 249 -14.11 9.51 -2.01
CA LEU A 249 -13.66 10.00 -3.32
C LEU A 249 -14.33 9.16 -4.42
N LYS A 250 -15.29 9.78 -5.13
CA LYS A 250 -16.08 9.11 -6.17
C LYS A 250 -15.37 9.06 -7.51
N LYS A 251 -14.69 10.16 -7.87
CA LYS A 251 -14.11 10.33 -9.19
C LYS A 251 -12.98 11.33 -9.17
N VAL A 252 -11.97 11.08 -9.98
CA VAL A 252 -10.90 12.03 -10.29
C VAL A 252 -10.89 12.26 -11.79
N ILE A 253 -10.92 13.52 -12.23
CA ILE A 253 -10.69 13.87 -13.63
C ILE A 253 -9.25 14.34 -13.75
N ARG A 254 -8.48 13.63 -14.55
CA ARG A 254 -7.06 13.88 -14.80
C ARG A 254 -6.87 15.14 -15.65
N PRO A 255 -5.66 15.72 -15.69
CA PRO A 255 -5.36 16.86 -16.56
C PRO A 255 -5.61 16.60 -18.03
N ASP A 256 -5.53 15.34 -18.48
CA ASP A 256 -5.87 14.91 -19.84
C ASP A 256 -7.39 14.74 -20.10
N GLY A 257 -8.24 15.09 -19.13
CA GLY A 257 -9.68 15.00 -19.19
C GLY A 257 -10.26 13.60 -18.95
N ARG A 258 -9.42 12.58 -18.74
CA ARG A 258 -9.88 11.21 -18.53
C ARG A 258 -10.30 10.98 -17.08
N PRO A 259 -11.49 10.41 -16.85
CA PRO A 259 -11.96 10.10 -15.52
C PRO A 259 -11.33 8.81 -14.98
N VAL A 260 -11.06 8.81 -13.67
CA VAL A 260 -10.83 7.63 -12.84
C VAL A 260 -12.00 7.55 -11.86
N GLU A 261 -12.74 6.46 -11.85
CA GLU A 261 -13.91 6.27 -11.00
C GLU A 261 -13.68 5.19 -9.97
N PHE A 262 -14.22 5.39 -8.76
CA PHE A 262 -14.01 4.49 -7.63
C PHE A 262 -15.34 3.99 -7.07
N ARG A 263 -15.35 2.75 -6.61
CA ARG A 263 -16.45 2.14 -5.87
C ARG A 263 -15.93 1.62 -4.54
N TYR A 264 -16.79 1.68 -3.53
CA TYR A 264 -16.46 1.29 -2.16
C TYR A 264 -17.56 0.41 -1.59
N ASP A 265 -17.21 -0.44 -0.62
CA ASP A 265 -18.17 -1.16 0.21
C ASP A 265 -18.67 -0.30 1.39
N ALA A 266 -19.50 -0.88 2.22
CA ALA A 266 -20.09 -0.20 3.38
C ALA A 266 -19.07 0.16 4.48
N LEU A 267 -17.87 -0.45 4.47
CA LEU A 267 -16.76 -0.11 5.37
C LEU A 267 -15.80 0.94 4.79
N GLY A 268 -16.08 1.43 3.57
CA GLY A 268 -15.21 2.39 2.90
C GLY A 268 -13.98 1.77 2.25
N ARG A 269 -13.90 0.45 2.12
CA ARG A 269 -12.82 -0.23 1.40
C ARG A 269 -13.10 -0.17 -0.10
N ARG A 270 -12.09 0.15 -0.89
CA ARG A 270 -12.22 0.27 -2.34
C ARG A 270 -12.43 -1.09 -3.00
N THR A 271 -13.59 -1.30 -3.62
CA THR A 271 -13.95 -2.55 -4.29
C THR A 271 -13.67 -2.52 -5.79
N ALA A 272 -13.70 -1.34 -6.40
CA ALA A 272 -13.37 -1.19 -7.81
C ALA A 272 -12.76 0.17 -8.13
N LYS A 273 -11.91 0.18 -9.16
CA LYS A 273 -11.41 1.38 -9.84
C LYS A 273 -11.58 1.19 -11.34
N GLN A 274 -12.18 2.17 -12.01
CA GLN A 274 -12.33 2.16 -13.46
C GLN A 274 -11.53 3.29 -14.08
N TYR A 275 -10.68 2.97 -15.06
CA TYR A 275 -9.89 3.93 -15.82
C TYR A 275 -9.72 3.45 -17.25
N PHE A 276 -10.05 4.33 -18.21
CA PHE A 276 -9.86 4.12 -19.66
C PHE A 276 -10.32 2.74 -20.15
N GLY A 277 -11.57 2.37 -19.81
CA GLY A 277 -12.17 1.11 -20.21
C GLY A 277 -11.63 -0.14 -19.51
N LYS A 278 -10.79 0.03 -18.50
CA LYS A 278 -10.29 -1.06 -17.63
C LYS A 278 -10.86 -0.90 -16.24
N VAL A 279 -11.23 -2.03 -15.64
CA VAL A 279 -11.66 -2.11 -14.24
C VAL A 279 -10.62 -2.91 -13.47
N THR A 280 -10.18 -2.39 -12.33
CA THR A 280 -9.45 -3.13 -11.30
C THR A 280 -10.41 -3.43 -10.16
N ARG A 281 -10.48 -4.69 -9.74
CA ARG A 281 -11.34 -5.16 -8.64
C ARG A 281 -10.52 -5.64 -7.48
N TRP A 282 -11.07 -5.48 -6.28
CA TRP A 282 -10.50 -5.99 -5.04
C TRP A 282 -11.56 -6.74 -4.23
N ILE A 283 -11.14 -7.83 -3.62
CA ILE A 283 -11.86 -8.53 -2.55
C ILE A 283 -10.98 -8.46 -1.31
N TRP A 284 -11.60 -8.23 -0.19
CA TRP A 284 -10.93 -7.93 1.07
C TRP A 284 -11.03 -9.10 2.05
N ASP A 285 -9.98 -9.26 2.83
CA ASP A 285 -9.93 -10.07 4.04
C ASP A 285 -9.75 -9.14 5.24
N GLY A 286 -10.86 -8.76 5.89
CA GLY A 286 -10.83 -7.67 6.86
C GLY A 286 -10.36 -6.35 6.23
N ASN A 287 -9.20 -5.85 6.65
CA ASN A 287 -8.65 -4.55 6.20
C ASN A 287 -7.56 -4.68 5.12
N VAL A 288 -7.26 -5.88 4.62
CA VAL A 288 -6.26 -6.11 3.57
C VAL A 288 -6.89 -6.69 2.31
N PRO A 289 -6.43 -6.30 1.11
CA PRO A 289 -6.93 -6.87 -0.14
C PRO A 289 -6.37 -8.28 -0.32
N ILE A 290 -7.22 -9.31 -0.29
CA ILE A 290 -6.79 -10.69 -0.53
C ILE A 290 -6.70 -10.99 -2.03
N HIS A 291 -7.59 -10.40 -2.83
CA HIS A 291 -7.59 -10.57 -4.28
C HIS A 291 -7.62 -9.26 -5.02
N GLU A 292 -6.91 -9.23 -6.15
CA GLU A 292 -6.94 -8.16 -7.15
C GLU A 292 -6.96 -8.79 -8.54
N TRP A 293 -7.82 -8.27 -9.44
CA TRP A 293 -7.78 -8.62 -10.87
C TRP A 293 -8.20 -7.45 -11.75
N ARG A 294 -7.95 -7.58 -13.04
CA ARG A 294 -8.25 -6.54 -14.02
C ARG A 294 -8.94 -7.11 -15.24
N TYR A 295 -9.94 -6.40 -15.73
CA TYR A 295 -10.65 -6.73 -16.98
C TYR A 295 -10.99 -5.46 -17.77
N LYS A 296 -11.36 -5.61 -19.04
CA LYS A 296 -11.86 -4.51 -19.87
C LYS A 296 -13.38 -4.44 -19.77
N THR A 297 -13.93 -3.24 -19.75
CA THR A 297 -15.40 -3.03 -19.72
C THR A 297 -16.12 -3.64 -20.92
N THR A 298 -15.44 -3.81 -22.06
CA THR A 298 -15.97 -4.47 -23.28
C THR A 298 -16.04 -5.99 -23.16
N GLU A 299 -15.44 -6.59 -22.14
CA GLU A 299 -15.43 -8.04 -21.88
C GLU A 299 -16.57 -8.48 -20.97
N ILE A 300 -17.37 -7.55 -20.45
CA ILE A 300 -18.53 -7.82 -19.63
C ILE A 300 -19.63 -8.42 -20.52
N GLN A 301 -20.07 -9.64 -20.23
CA GLN A 301 -21.15 -10.32 -20.95
C GLN A 301 -22.48 -10.14 -20.23
N PRO A 302 -23.60 -9.87 -20.93
CA PRO A 302 -24.93 -9.95 -20.31
C PRO A 302 -25.22 -11.38 -19.84
N ASP A 303 -25.96 -11.51 -18.75
CA ASP A 303 -26.41 -12.82 -18.29
C ASP A 303 -27.39 -13.47 -19.26
N GLU A 304 -27.62 -14.80 -19.12
CA GLU A 304 -28.50 -15.59 -19.98
C GLU A 304 -29.99 -15.14 -19.95
N LYS A 305 -30.36 -14.24 -19.02
CA LYS A 305 -31.73 -13.75 -18.84
C LYS A 305 -31.95 -12.33 -19.39
N GLY A 306 -30.89 -11.69 -19.94
CA GLY A 306 -31.00 -10.33 -20.47
C GLY A 306 -31.26 -9.25 -19.41
N GLU A 307 -31.25 -9.62 -18.14
CA GLU A 307 -31.24 -8.67 -17.03
C GLU A 307 -29.80 -8.26 -16.74
N SER A 308 -29.57 -6.97 -16.55
CA SER A 308 -28.26 -6.30 -16.55
C SER A 308 -27.32 -6.65 -15.36
N PHE A 309 -27.24 -7.91 -14.96
CA PHE A 309 -26.21 -8.44 -14.08
C PHE A 309 -25.08 -9.01 -14.94
N GLN A 310 -24.18 -8.14 -15.33
CA GLN A 310 -23.02 -8.47 -16.14
C GLN A 310 -22.05 -9.26 -15.25
N LYS A 311 -21.84 -10.55 -15.55
CA LYS A 311 -20.84 -11.34 -14.89
C LYS A 311 -19.45 -10.79 -15.25
N GLU A 312 -18.73 -10.34 -14.24
CA GLU A 312 -17.36 -9.80 -14.41
C GLU A 312 -16.43 -10.94 -14.86
N PRO A 313 -15.58 -10.70 -15.89
CA PRO A 313 -14.53 -11.65 -16.24
C PRO A 313 -13.55 -11.77 -15.08
N ILE A 314 -13.25 -13.00 -14.68
CA ILE A 314 -12.33 -13.30 -13.59
C ILE A 314 -11.12 -13.99 -14.20
N GLU A 315 -10.11 -13.22 -14.60
CA GLU A 315 -8.88 -13.71 -15.19
C GLU A 315 -7.68 -13.08 -14.51
N ASN A 316 -6.55 -13.80 -14.48
CA ASN A 316 -5.28 -13.28 -14.00
C ASN A 316 -5.35 -12.70 -12.57
N ILE A 317 -6.07 -13.41 -11.69
CA ILE A 317 -6.22 -13.00 -10.30
C ILE A 317 -4.84 -12.98 -9.62
N THR A 318 -4.54 -11.87 -8.97
CA THR A 318 -3.47 -11.79 -7.98
C THR A 318 -4.05 -12.05 -6.60
N THR A 319 -3.52 -13.04 -5.90
CA THR A 319 -3.79 -13.27 -4.49
C THR A 319 -2.63 -12.71 -3.67
N TRP A 320 -2.95 -11.79 -2.76
CA TRP A 320 -2.00 -11.25 -1.81
C TRP A 320 -2.13 -11.97 -0.48
N VAL A 321 -1.01 -12.33 0.11
CA VAL A 321 -0.94 -12.97 1.43
C VAL A 321 -0.29 -11.98 2.40
N PHE A 322 -0.97 -11.73 3.52
CA PHE A 322 -0.50 -10.80 4.56
C PHE A 322 -0.22 -11.55 5.85
N GLU A 323 0.64 -11.02 6.69
CA GLU A 323 0.75 -11.46 8.07
C GLU A 323 -0.54 -11.11 8.80
N GLU A 324 -1.08 -12.08 9.53
CA GLU A 324 -2.39 -11.93 10.19
C GLU A 324 -2.41 -10.70 11.11
N GLY A 325 -3.50 -9.93 11.00
CA GLY A 325 -3.71 -8.73 11.81
C GLY A 325 -2.82 -7.54 11.46
N THR A 326 -2.04 -7.64 10.38
CA THR A 326 -1.12 -6.58 9.93
C THR A 326 -1.40 -6.14 8.49
N PHE A 327 -0.71 -5.09 8.04
CA PHE A 327 -0.67 -4.67 6.64
C PHE A 327 0.64 -5.09 5.93
N VAL A 328 1.34 -6.10 6.47
CA VAL A 328 2.62 -6.58 5.93
C VAL A 328 2.38 -7.66 4.90
N PRO A 329 2.58 -7.40 3.60
CA PRO A 329 2.44 -8.42 2.58
C PRO A 329 3.63 -9.39 2.64
N THR A 330 3.32 -10.68 2.57
CA THR A 330 4.31 -11.77 2.71
C THR A 330 4.47 -12.55 1.41
N ALA A 331 3.39 -12.65 0.61
CA ALA A 331 3.45 -13.27 -0.71
C ALA A 331 2.51 -12.62 -1.71
N LYS A 332 2.85 -12.85 -2.99
CA LYS A 332 2.02 -12.61 -4.16
C LYS A 332 1.91 -13.90 -4.94
N ILE A 333 0.68 -14.33 -5.25
CA ILE A 333 0.41 -15.49 -6.09
C ILE A 333 -0.38 -14.99 -7.30
N GLN A 334 0.12 -15.27 -8.50
CA GLN A 334 -0.49 -14.80 -9.73
C GLN A 334 -0.21 -15.78 -10.88
N GLU A 335 -1.24 -16.25 -11.57
CA GLU A 335 -1.11 -17.16 -12.73
C GLU A 335 -0.28 -18.42 -12.42
N GLY A 336 -0.46 -19.01 -11.24
CA GLY A 336 0.29 -20.18 -10.77
C GLY A 336 1.74 -19.86 -10.34
N LYS A 337 2.23 -18.63 -10.54
CA LYS A 337 3.54 -18.17 -10.05
C LYS A 337 3.42 -17.63 -8.64
N GLN A 338 4.45 -17.86 -7.86
CA GLN A 338 4.48 -17.49 -6.46
C GLN A 338 5.71 -16.62 -6.17
N TYR A 339 5.48 -15.55 -5.46
CA TYR A 339 6.54 -14.61 -5.11
C TYR A 339 6.53 -14.40 -3.59
N SER A 340 7.70 -14.53 -2.98
CA SER A 340 7.92 -14.19 -1.59
C SER A 340 8.27 -12.70 -1.46
N ILE A 341 7.65 -12.01 -0.51
CA ILE A 341 7.87 -10.59 -0.26
C ILE A 341 8.66 -10.42 1.02
N VAL A 342 9.76 -9.70 0.92
CA VAL A 342 10.59 -9.32 2.07
C VAL A 342 10.31 -7.87 2.41
N SER A 343 10.03 -7.63 3.70
CA SER A 343 9.74 -6.31 4.24
C SER A 343 10.86 -5.81 5.16
N ASP A 344 10.97 -4.50 5.33
CA ASP A 344 11.87 -3.87 6.28
C ASP A 344 11.31 -3.94 7.72
N TYR A 345 11.97 -3.25 8.65
CA TYR A 345 11.59 -3.22 10.07
C TYR A 345 10.23 -2.56 10.36
N LEU A 346 9.71 -1.76 9.42
CA LEU A 346 8.35 -1.17 9.49
C LEU A 346 7.28 -2.04 8.85
N GLY A 347 7.66 -3.18 8.23
CA GLY A 347 6.75 -3.99 7.43
C GLY A 347 6.56 -3.46 6.00
N THR A 348 7.39 -2.51 5.56
CA THR A 348 7.37 -1.98 4.18
C THR A 348 8.02 -2.97 3.24
N PRO A 349 7.37 -3.39 2.14
CA PRO A 349 8.00 -4.25 1.14
C PRO A 349 9.24 -3.61 0.53
N ILE A 350 10.32 -4.37 0.47
CA ILE A 350 11.60 -3.91 -0.10
C ILE A 350 12.09 -4.80 -1.24
N GLN A 351 11.79 -6.10 -1.22
CA GLN A 351 12.23 -7.04 -2.24
C GLN A 351 11.17 -8.13 -2.50
N MET A 352 11.12 -8.65 -3.74
CA MET A 352 10.37 -9.87 -4.07
C MET A 352 11.28 -10.89 -4.74
N TYR A 353 10.96 -12.16 -4.50
CA TYR A 353 11.67 -13.33 -5.03
C TYR A 353 10.68 -14.32 -5.62
N ASP A 354 11.02 -14.89 -6.78
CA ASP A 354 10.23 -15.96 -7.40
C ASP A 354 10.42 -17.32 -6.68
N GLU A 355 9.74 -18.35 -7.17
CA GLU A 355 9.78 -19.70 -6.62
C GLU A 355 11.14 -20.41 -6.79
N GLN A 356 12.03 -19.89 -7.64
CA GLN A 356 13.42 -20.33 -7.79
C GLN A 356 14.39 -19.53 -6.94
N GLY A 357 13.91 -18.55 -6.18
CA GLY A 357 14.72 -17.66 -5.35
C GLY A 357 15.45 -16.56 -6.11
N ASN A 358 15.06 -16.27 -7.36
CA ASN A 358 15.58 -15.12 -8.07
C ASN A 358 14.89 -13.85 -7.60
N LYS A 359 15.65 -12.80 -7.34
CA LYS A 359 15.09 -11.48 -7.01
C LYS A 359 14.40 -10.91 -8.25
N THR A 360 13.10 -10.62 -8.16
CA THR A 360 12.26 -10.08 -9.24
C THR A 360 11.94 -8.62 -9.07
N TRP A 361 11.98 -8.11 -7.83
CA TRP A 361 11.69 -6.72 -7.52
C TRP A 361 12.55 -6.24 -6.35
N ASP A 362 12.97 -4.97 -6.40
CA ASP A 362 13.76 -4.31 -5.35
C ASP A 362 13.46 -2.80 -5.38
N CYS A 363 12.98 -2.26 -4.27
CA CYS A 363 12.50 -0.89 -4.19
C CYS A 363 12.94 -0.20 -2.88
N THR A 364 13.38 1.05 -3.01
CA THR A 364 13.68 1.94 -1.89
C THR A 364 12.74 3.13 -1.94
N LEU A 365 12.14 3.47 -0.79
CA LEU A 365 11.23 4.60 -0.63
C LEU A 365 11.87 5.76 0.13
N ASP A 366 11.39 6.97 -0.14
CA ASP A 366 11.66 8.16 0.67
C ASP A 366 10.74 8.24 1.90
N ILE A 367 10.91 9.28 2.72
CA ILE A 367 10.10 9.50 3.95
C ILE A 367 8.62 9.79 3.68
N TYR A 368 8.22 10.04 2.45
CA TYR A 368 6.84 10.24 2.02
C TYR A 368 6.20 9.00 1.40
N GLY A 369 7.00 7.93 1.18
CA GLY A 369 6.56 6.72 0.49
C GLY A 369 6.68 6.80 -1.04
N LYS A 370 7.32 7.84 -1.57
CA LYS A 370 7.66 7.90 -3.00
C LYS A 370 8.86 6.99 -3.28
N VAL A 371 8.90 6.46 -4.49
CA VAL A 371 10.02 5.64 -4.94
C VAL A 371 11.27 6.50 -5.13
N LEU A 372 12.33 6.18 -4.38
CA LEU A 372 13.67 6.73 -4.57
C LEU A 372 14.43 5.96 -5.65
N ALA A 373 14.39 4.63 -5.57
CA ALA A 373 15.08 3.77 -6.50
C ALA A 373 14.33 2.45 -6.71
N ILE A 374 14.39 1.93 -7.92
CA ILE A 374 13.99 0.56 -8.28
C ILE A 374 15.19 -0.08 -8.97
N ASP A 375 15.83 -1.01 -8.26
CA ASP A 375 16.98 -1.73 -8.82
C ASP A 375 16.53 -2.91 -9.68
N LYS A 376 15.30 -3.39 -9.52
CA LYS A 376 14.72 -4.46 -10.30
C LYS A 376 13.19 -4.40 -10.34
N GLY A 377 12.61 -4.82 -11.49
CA GLY A 377 11.15 -4.78 -11.69
C GLY A 377 10.62 -3.37 -11.99
N THR A 378 9.36 -3.16 -11.69
CA THR A 378 8.66 -1.88 -11.82
C THR A 378 8.02 -1.49 -10.50
N GLU A 379 7.70 -0.21 -10.30
CA GLU A 379 7.05 0.25 -9.06
C GLU A 379 5.67 -0.39 -8.80
N PHE A 380 5.07 -1.01 -9.82
CA PHE A 380 3.74 -1.61 -9.76
C PHE A 380 3.74 -3.13 -9.57
N ASP A 381 4.91 -3.78 -9.54
CA ASP A 381 5.01 -5.21 -9.27
C ASP A 381 4.62 -5.54 -7.82
N CYS A 382 4.89 -4.60 -6.90
CA CYS A 382 4.32 -4.55 -5.57
C CYS A 382 3.73 -3.15 -5.33
N PRO A 383 2.39 -3.01 -5.27
CA PRO A 383 1.74 -1.70 -5.14
C PRO A 383 1.73 -1.17 -3.70
N PHE A 384 2.12 -1.98 -2.72
CA PHE A 384 2.15 -1.58 -1.32
C PHE A 384 3.36 -0.71 -1.01
N ARG A 385 3.16 0.28 -0.12
CA ARG A 385 4.18 1.20 0.37
C ARG A 385 4.27 1.07 1.89
N TYR A 386 4.32 2.17 2.64
CA TYR A 386 4.15 2.08 4.09
C TYR A 386 2.84 1.38 4.44
N GLN A 387 2.75 0.78 5.61
CA GLN A 387 1.60 -0.03 6.01
C GLN A 387 0.27 0.70 5.77
N GLY A 388 -0.64 0.03 5.04
CA GLY A 388 -1.93 0.58 4.65
C GLY A 388 -1.93 1.47 3.39
N GLN A 389 -0.78 1.75 2.78
CA GLN A 389 -0.70 2.53 1.53
C GLN A 389 -0.70 1.61 0.31
N TYR A 390 -1.47 2.00 -0.70
CA TYR A 390 -1.55 1.34 -2.01
C TYR A 390 -1.36 2.39 -3.11
N VAL A 391 -0.46 2.13 -4.05
CA VAL A 391 -0.14 3.04 -5.16
C VAL A 391 -1.05 2.77 -6.36
N ASP A 392 -1.69 3.83 -6.85
CA ASP A 392 -2.42 3.83 -8.12
C ASP A 392 -1.51 4.29 -9.27
N LYS A 393 -1.69 3.67 -10.44
CA LYS A 393 -0.91 3.99 -11.64
C LYS A 393 -1.34 5.27 -12.34
N GLU A 394 -2.58 5.68 -12.10
CA GLU A 394 -3.28 6.73 -12.84
C GLU A 394 -3.19 8.11 -12.23
#